data_2c9a2a9d615f862c01b3f515c962106a
#
_entry.id   2c9a2a9d615f862c01b3f515c962106a
#
_cell.length_a   1.000
_cell.length_b   1.000
_cell.length_c   1.000
_cell.angle_alpha   90.00
_cell.angle_beta   90.00
_cell.angle_gamma   90.00
#
_symmetry.space_group_name_H-M   'P 1'
#
loop_
_entity.id
_entity.type
_entity.pdbx_description
1 polymer ?
#
loop_
_entity_poly.entity_id
_entity_poly.type
_entity_poly.pdbx_seq_one_letter_code
_entity_poly.pdbx_strand_id
1 'polypeptide(L)'
;SEMRKIYVTGLGVISGIGKGVEENLDSLKAGKHGMGKITLFPTALDVPVSEVKQSNEELKKLLSLPSGKTYSRTALLGLWAAQEAARDAELDFTSPRIGLISSTSIGGMDASERFYASFREDNRKGRLRDIISHDCGSSTEMIAAYLGVKGMVTTLSTACSSAANAIML
;
A
#
# COMPACT_ATOMS: atom_id res chain seq x y z
N SER A 1 -29.09 12.38 -21.28
CA SER A 1 -27.94 12.96 -20.60
C SER A 1 -26.69 12.36 -21.22
N GLU A 2 -25.81 13.17 -21.78
CA GLU A 2 -24.49 12.71 -22.24
C GLU A 2 -23.77 12.07 -21.06
N MET A 3 -23.40 10.80 -21.18
CA MET A 3 -22.55 10.14 -20.21
C MET A 3 -21.17 10.82 -20.24
N ARG A 4 -20.72 11.36 -19.12
CA ARG A 4 -19.36 11.88 -18.99
C ARG A 4 -18.37 10.75 -19.22
N LYS A 5 -17.44 10.94 -20.13
CA LYS A 5 -16.32 10.01 -20.32
C LYS A 5 -15.32 10.17 -19.18
N ILE A 6 -14.88 9.05 -18.63
CA ILE A 6 -13.85 9.00 -17.59
C ILE A 6 -12.64 8.26 -18.17
N TYR A 7 -11.47 8.77 -17.89
CA TYR A 7 -10.21 8.24 -18.43
C TYR A 7 -9.26 7.84 -17.31
N VAL A 8 -8.57 6.73 -17.50
CA VAL A 8 -7.41 6.36 -16.68
C VAL A 8 -6.20 7.08 -17.29
N THR A 9 -5.57 7.95 -16.52
CA THR A 9 -4.46 8.79 -16.99
C THR A 9 -3.10 8.37 -16.43
N GLY A 10 -3.08 7.50 -15.43
CA GLY A 10 -1.85 6.96 -14.87
C GLY A 10 -2.09 5.68 -14.12
N LEU A 11 -1.09 4.83 -14.08
CA LEU A 11 -1.11 3.53 -13.41
C LEU A 11 0.07 3.40 -12.46
N GLY A 12 -0.15 2.73 -11.35
CA GLY A 12 0.90 2.32 -10.42
C GLY A 12 0.58 0.94 -9.84
N VAL A 13 1.58 0.08 -9.77
CA VAL A 13 1.41 -1.28 -9.26
C VAL A 13 2.70 -1.79 -8.64
N ILE A 14 2.58 -2.49 -7.52
CA ILE A 14 3.65 -3.27 -6.93
C ILE A 14 3.08 -4.63 -6.50
N SER A 15 3.74 -5.70 -6.90
CA SER A 15 3.25 -7.05 -6.66
C SER A 15 4.41 -8.05 -6.53
N GLY A 16 4.09 -9.32 -6.31
CA GLY A 16 5.08 -10.38 -6.28
C GLY A 16 5.80 -10.66 -7.61
N ILE A 17 5.34 -10.07 -8.71
CA ILE A 17 5.97 -10.22 -10.03
C ILE A 17 6.68 -8.95 -10.51
N GLY A 18 6.65 -7.88 -9.75
CA GLY A 18 7.37 -6.67 -10.14
C GLY A 18 7.08 -5.46 -9.26
N LYS A 19 8.06 -4.58 -9.23
CA LYS A 19 7.96 -3.24 -8.70
C LYS A 19 7.77 -2.29 -9.88
N GLY A 20 6.54 -1.80 -10.04
CA GLY A 20 6.20 -0.92 -11.14
C GLY A 20 5.46 -1.58 -12.29
N VAL A 21 4.83 -0.74 -13.09
CA VAL A 21 4.03 -1.17 -14.25
C VAL A 21 4.89 -1.93 -15.26
N GLU A 22 6.09 -1.44 -15.55
CA GLU A 22 6.99 -2.05 -16.54
C GLU A 22 7.42 -3.46 -16.13
N GLU A 23 7.93 -3.65 -14.90
CA GLU A 23 8.34 -4.98 -14.41
C GLU A 23 7.17 -5.96 -14.36
N ASN A 24 5.99 -5.51 -13.92
CA ASN A 24 4.79 -6.33 -13.91
C ASN A 24 4.38 -6.75 -15.32
N LEU A 25 4.40 -5.83 -16.28
CA LEU A 25 4.05 -6.11 -17.66
C LEU A 25 5.04 -7.10 -18.31
N ASP A 26 6.32 -6.92 -18.07
CA ASP A 26 7.36 -7.83 -18.57
C ASP A 26 7.21 -9.23 -18.01
N SER A 27 6.91 -9.35 -16.73
CA SER A 27 6.65 -10.65 -16.11
C SER A 27 5.40 -11.33 -16.68
N LEU A 28 4.32 -10.58 -16.91
CA LEU A 28 3.10 -11.10 -17.54
C LEU A 28 3.36 -11.57 -18.96
N LYS A 29 4.08 -10.81 -19.77
CA LYS A 29 4.46 -11.18 -21.14
C LYS A 29 5.34 -12.44 -21.18
N ALA A 30 6.23 -12.60 -20.21
CA ALA A 30 7.09 -13.76 -20.07
C ALA A 30 6.41 -14.99 -19.46
N GLY A 31 5.16 -14.88 -19.01
CA GLY A 31 4.47 -15.94 -18.30
C GLY A 31 5.09 -16.25 -16.92
N LYS A 32 5.74 -15.27 -16.32
CA LYS A 32 6.46 -15.40 -15.06
C LYS A 32 5.51 -15.30 -13.88
N HIS A 33 5.59 -16.23 -12.93
CA HIS A 33 4.85 -16.15 -11.67
C HIS A 33 5.76 -15.68 -10.52
N GLY A 34 5.17 -15.11 -9.49
CA GLY A 34 5.89 -14.65 -8.31
C GLY A 34 5.92 -15.64 -7.15
N MET A 35 5.47 -16.87 -7.37
CA MET A 35 5.39 -17.90 -6.31
C MET A 35 6.78 -18.38 -5.91
N GLY A 36 7.02 -18.45 -4.61
CA GLY A 36 8.27 -18.88 -4.05
C GLY A 36 8.19 -19.08 -2.55
N LYS A 37 9.34 -19.27 -1.90
CA LYS A 37 9.42 -19.37 -0.44
C LYS A 37 9.24 -18.00 0.20
N ILE A 38 8.74 -17.98 1.43
CA ILE A 38 8.67 -16.79 2.27
C ILE A 38 10.11 -16.39 2.63
N THR A 39 10.48 -15.14 2.36
CA THR A 39 11.84 -14.63 2.60
C THR A 39 11.89 -13.41 3.53
N LEU A 40 10.77 -12.67 3.68
CA LEU A 40 10.77 -11.40 4.40
C LEU A 40 10.55 -11.54 5.91
N PHE A 41 10.17 -12.72 6.39
CA PHE A 41 10.04 -13.00 7.82
C PHE A 41 10.30 -14.49 8.11
N PRO A 42 10.77 -14.82 9.33
CA PRO A 42 10.97 -16.22 9.72
C PRO A 42 9.63 -16.92 9.93
N THR A 43 9.50 -18.14 9.40
CA THR A 43 8.31 -18.96 9.55
C THR A 43 8.66 -20.44 9.44
N ALA A 44 7.92 -21.29 10.13
CA ALA A 44 7.98 -22.74 9.98
C ALA A 44 7.09 -23.25 8.84
N LEU A 45 6.29 -22.39 8.21
CA LEU A 45 5.42 -22.76 7.11
C LEU A 45 6.24 -22.95 5.83
N ASP A 46 6.08 -24.10 5.20
CA ASP A 46 6.67 -24.41 3.89
C ASP A 46 5.56 -24.42 2.83
N VAL A 47 5.03 -23.24 2.54
CA VAL A 47 4.00 -23.02 1.52
C VAL A 47 4.50 -21.99 0.51
N PRO A 48 4.16 -22.16 -0.78
CA PRO A 48 4.50 -21.16 -1.78
C PRO A 48 3.65 -19.91 -1.57
N VAL A 49 4.29 -18.76 -1.62
CA VAL A 49 3.65 -17.43 -1.53
C VAL A 49 4.16 -16.53 -2.63
N SER A 50 3.37 -15.55 -3.00
CA SER A 50 3.81 -14.47 -3.87
C SER A 50 3.96 -13.21 -3.02
N GLU A 51 5.20 -12.89 -2.66
CA GLU A 51 5.51 -11.71 -1.85
C GLU A 51 6.15 -10.60 -2.71
N VAL A 52 5.82 -9.34 -2.39
CA VAL A 52 6.58 -8.19 -2.88
C VAL A 52 7.99 -8.30 -2.34
N LYS A 53 9.00 -8.26 -3.22
CA LYS A 53 10.40 -8.57 -2.86
C LYS A 53 11.05 -7.51 -1.98
N GLN A 54 10.60 -6.27 -2.05
CA GLN A 54 11.12 -5.18 -1.25
C GLN A 54 10.69 -5.30 0.21
N SER A 55 11.66 -5.20 1.13
CA SER A 55 11.39 -5.08 2.56
C SER A 55 10.76 -3.72 2.90
N ASN A 56 10.19 -3.59 4.09
CA ASN A 56 9.67 -2.31 4.56
C ASN A 56 10.76 -1.24 4.59
N GLU A 57 11.99 -1.58 5.00
CA GLU A 57 13.10 -0.63 5.03
C GLU A 57 13.52 -0.18 3.62
N GLU A 58 13.53 -1.10 2.66
CA GLU A 58 13.79 -0.76 1.25
C GLU A 58 12.70 0.15 0.68
N LEU A 59 11.42 -0.13 0.95
CA LEU A 59 10.31 0.72 0.54
C LEU A 59 10.39 2.12 1.16
N LYS A 60 10.73 2.21 2.44
CA LYS A 60 10.93 3.51 3.13
C LYS A 60 12.04 4.32 2.46
N LYS A 61 13.15 3.70 2.09
CA LYS A 61 14.23 4.37 1.36
C LYS A 61 13.78 4.85 -0.02
N LEU A 62 13.12 4.00 -0.80
CA LEU A 62 12.60 4.34 -2.13
C LEU A 62 11.60 5.50 -2.09
N LEU A 63 10.84 5.60 -1.00
CA LEU A 63 9.84 6.65 -0.78
C LEU A 63 10.42 7.88 -0.06
N SER A 64 11.70 7.88 0.31
CA SER A 64 12.34 8.95 1.09
C SER A 64 11.62 9.27 2.39
N LEU A 65 11.13 8.23 3.08
CA LEU A 65 10.41 8.39 4.33
C LEU A 65 11.36 8.49 5.54
N PRO A 66 10.96 9.19 6.61
CA PRO A 66 11.76 9.29 7.83
C PRO A 66 12.03 7.91 8.46
N SER A 67 13.27 7.65 8.85
CA SER A 67 13.69 6.35 9.41
C SER A 67 13.08 6.04 10.77
N GLY A 68 12.76 7.05 11.57
CA GLY A 68 12.21 6.88 12.93
C GLY A 68 10.71 6.64 13.01
N LYS A 69 9.99 6.73 11.90
CA LYS A 69 8.53 6.58 11.86
C LYS A 69 8.13 5.16 11.46
N THR A 70 7.10 4.62 12.12
CA THR A 70 6.53 3.31 11.81
C THR A 70 5.45 3.44 10.75
N TYR A 71 5.54 2.61 9.71
CA TYR A 71 4.53 2.48 8.66
C TYR A 71 4.12 1.02 8.56
N SER A 72 2.83 0.75 8.35
CA SER A 72 2.39 -0.59 7.99
C SER A 72 2.87 -0.95 6.58
N ARG A 73 3.04 -2.23 6.33
CA ARG A 73 3.37 -2.70 4.99
C ARG A 73 2.30 -2.32 3.97
N THR A 74 1.03 -2.40 4.36
CA THR A 74 -0.10 -1.95 3.52
C THR A 74 0.06 -0.49 3.10
N ALA A 75 0.41 0.40 4.04
CA ALA A 75 0.64 1.82 3.73
C ALA A 75 1.83 2.02 2.78
N LEU A 76 2.94 1.31 3.01
CA LEU A 76 4.14 1.41 2.18
C LEU A 76 3.88 0.96 0.73
N LEU A 77 3.19 -0.15 0.55
CA LEU A 77 2.82 -0.66 -0.77
C LEU A 77 1.85 0.30 -1.48
N GLY A 78 0.86 0.81 -0.75
CA GLY A 78 -0.08 1.80 -1.27
C GLY A 78 0.59 3.11 -1.66
N LEU A 79 1.50 3.63 -0.83
CA LEU A 79 2.29 4.83 -1.11
C LEU A 79 3.11 4.68 -2.39
N TRP A 80 3.78 3.55 -2.54
CA TRP A 80 4.62 3.30 -3.70
C TRP A 80 3.79 3.27 -5.00
N ALA A 81 2.70 2.52 -5.02
CA ALA A 81 1.81 2.43 -6.18
C ALA A 81 1.14 3.77 -6.50
N ALA A 82 0.67 4.49 -5.48
CA ALA A 82 0.04 5.80 -5.66
C ALA A 82 1.04 6.84 -6.21
N GLN A 83 2.28 6.83 -5.73
CA GLN A 83 3.32 7.73 -6.25
C GLN A 83 3.63 7.44 -7.72
N GLU A 84 3.73 6.17 -8.11
CA GLU A 84 3.95 5.80 -9.52
C GLU A 84 2.78 6.27 -10.39
N ALA A 85 1.54 6.00 -10.00
CA ALA A 85 0.36 6.44 -10.74
C ALA A 85 0.28 7.97 -10.87
N ALA A 86 0.59 8.68 -9.81
CA ALA A 86 0.58 10.14 -9.80
C ALA A 86 1.64 10.74 -10.75
N ARG A 87 2.83 10.16 -10.78
CA ARG A 87 3.90 10.57 -11.71
C ARG A 87 3.53 10.27 -13.15
N ASP A 88 2.99 9.09 -13.42
CA ASP A 88 2.54 8.68 -14.75
C ASP A 88 1.43 9.60 -15.28
N ALA A 89 0.50 10.01 -14.43
CA ALA A 89 -0.56 10.96 -14.75
C ALA A 89 -0.13 12.44 -14.73
N GLU A 90 1.11 12.74 -14.34
CA GLU A 90 1.62 14.11 -14.19
C GLU A 90 0.73 15.00 -13.30
N LEU A 91 0.25 14.43 -12.16
CA LEU A 91 -0.66 15.12 -11.26
C LEU A 91 0.02 16.29 -10.53
N ASP A 92 -0.67 17.43 -10.51
CA ASP A 92 -0.30 18.60 -9.71
C ASP A 92 -1.12 18.62 -8.40
N PHE A 93 -0.52 18.17 -7.30
CA PHE A 93 -1.14 18.12 -5.99
C PHE A 93 -1.38 19.48 -5.33
N THR A 94 -0.98 20.58 -5.94
CA THR A 94 -1.39 21.91 -5.48
C THR A 94 -2.86 22.18 -5.77
N SER A 95 -3.46 21.45 -6.72
CA SER A 95 -4.87 21.58 -7.09
C SER A 95 -5.79 20.96 -6.02
N PRO A 96 -6.80 21.68 -5.53
CA PRO A 96 -7.80 21.12 -4.61
C PRO A 96 -8.80 20.17 -5.31
N ARG A 97 -8.71 20.02 -6.62
CA ARG A 97 -9.57 19.14 -7.43
C ARG A 97 -9.09 17.69 -7.45
N ILE A 98 -7.90 17.41 -6.93
CA ILE A 98 -7.37 16.06 -6.81
C ILE A 98 -7.79 15.49 -5.47
N GLY A 99 -8.50 14.36 -5.50
CA GLY A 99 -8.89 13.60 -4.33
C GLY A 99 -8.20 12.23 -4.28
N LEU A 100 -8.30 11.58 -3.14
CA LEU A 100 -7.83 10.21 -2.92
C LEU A 100 -8.98 9.34 -2.42
N ILE A 101 -9.24 8.27 -3.14
CA ILE A 101 -10.11 7.19 -2.69
C ILE A 101 -9.24 5.96 -2.53
N SER A 102 -9.08 5.51 -1.30
CA SER A 102 -8.26 4.35 -0.95
C SER A 102 -9.13 3.20 -0.46
N SER A 103 -8.67 2.00 -0.63
CA SER A 103 -9.35 0.81 -0.14
C SER A 103 -8.37 -0.26 0.31
N THR A 104 -8.73 -0.97 1.37
CA THR A 104 -8.00 -2.13 1.85
C THR A 104 -8.96 -3.05 2.60
N SER A 105 -8.73 -4.36 2.52
CA SER A 105 -9.59 -5.34 3.20
C SER A 105 -9.26 -5.45 4.69
N ILE A 106 -8.00 -5.25 5.09
CA ILE A 106 -7.49 -5.63 6.42
C ILE A 106 -6.83 -4.46 7.15
N GLY A 107 -6.29 -3.47 6.44
CA GLY A 107 -5.56 -2.35 7.04
C GLY A 107 -4.13 -2.73 7.45
N GLY A 108 -3.65 -2.18 8.57
CA GLY A 108 -2.28 -2.33 9.06
C GLY A 108 -2.09 -3.44 10.09
N MET A 109 -2.68 -4.61 9.91
CA MET A 109 -2.64 -5.72 10.88
C MET A 109 -1.22 -6.21 11.20
N ASP A 110 -0.28 -6.13 10.26
CA ASP A 110 1.11 -6.51 10.47
C ASP A 110 1.76 -5.71 11.61
N ALA A 111 1.46 -4.43 11.73
CA ALA A 111 1.94 -3.59 12.83
C ALA A 111 1.34 -4.01 14.17
N SER A 112 0.06 -4.35 14.20
CA SER A 112 -0.62 -4.85 15.41
C SER A 112 -0.10 -6.21 15.84
N GLU A 113 0.20 -7.11 14.92
CA GLU A 113 0.81 -8.40 15.21
C GLU A 113 2.19 -8.25 15.84
N ARG A 114 3.03 -7.36 15.33
CA ARG A 114 4.35 -7.06 15.93
C ARG A 114 4.22 -6.50 17.34
N PHE A 115 3.28 -5.59 17.57
CA PHE A 115 3.00 -5.07 18.89
C PHE A 115 2.60 -6.21 19.85
N TYR A 116 1.66 -7.04 19.44
CA TYR A 116 1.13 -8.13 20.27
C TYR A 116 2.21 -9.15 20.61
N ALA A 117 3.06 -9.53 19.67
CA ALA A 117 4.17 -10.42 19.91
C ALA A 117 5.12 -9.86 20.97
N SER A 118 5.55 -8.60 20.82
CA SER A 118 6.43 -7.94 21.81
C SER A 118 5.77 -7.77 23.18
N PHE A 119 4.47 -7.46 23.20
CA PHE A 119 3.70 -7.28 24.45
C PHE A 119 3.51 -8.62 25.19
N ARG A 120 3.34 -9.73 24.48
CA ARG A 120 3.26 -11.07 25.12
C ARG A 120 4.56 -11.51 25.76
N GLU A 121 5.70 -11.16 25.17
CA GLU A 121 7.02 -11.46 25.74
C GLU A 121 7.28 -10.66 27.01
N ASP A 122 6.94 -9.39 27.01
CA ASP A 122 7.05 -8.49 28.17
C ASP A 122 6.00 -7.39 28.02
N ASN A 123 5.02 -7.34 28.93
CA ASN A 123 3.92 -6.35 28.90
C ASN A 123 4.37 -4.89 29.06
N ARG A 124 5.63 -4.64 29.34
CA ARG A 124 6.27 -3.30 29.32
C ARG A 124 6.84 -2.94 27.95
N LYS A 125 6.93 -3.91 27.04
CA LYS A 125 7.38 -3.72 25.68
C LYS A 125 6.19 -3.52 24.74
N GLY A 126 6.46 -3.08 23.55
CA GLY A 126 5.48 -2.74 22.53
C GLY A 126 5.28 -1.25 22.41
N ARG A 127 5.14 -0.79 21.19
CA ARG A 127 4.98 0.63 20.88
C ARG A 127 3.54 0.90 20.48
N LEU A 128 2.86 1.76 21.23
CA LEU A 128 1.47 2.14 20.95
C LEU A 128 1.25 2.60 19.51
N ARG A 129 2.26 3.23 18.91
CA ARG A 129 2.19 3.62 17.48
C ARG A 129 1.96 2.46 16.54
N ASP A 130 2.32 1.23 16.89
CA ASP A 130 2.10 0.04 16.07
C ASP A 130 0.62 -0.37 16.05
N ILE A 131 -0.14 -0.08 17.12
CA ILE A 131 -1.60 -0.30 17.17
C ILE A 131 -2.35 0.78 16.38
N ILE A 132 -1.89 2.01 16.43
CA ILE A 132 -2.54 3.15 15.75
C ILE A 132 -2.62 2.94 14.23
N SER A 133 -1.66 2.24 13.63
CA SER A 133 -1.64 1.95 12.19
C SER A 133 -2.55 0.80 11.76
N HIS A 134 -3.33 0.20 12.67
CA HIS A 134 -4.25 -0.90 12.33
C HIS A 134 -5.48 -0.44 11.55
N ASP A 135 -5.96 0.77 11.77
CA ASP A 135 -7.12 1.31 11.09
C ASP A 135 -6.90 1.42 9.58
N CYS A 136 -7.87 0.97 8.77
CA CYS A 136 -7.85 1.13 7.32
C CYS A 136 -7.70 2.59 6.89
N GLY A 137 -8.33 3.53 7.64
CA GLY A 137 -8.23 4.96 7.41
C GLY A 137 -6.83 5.52 7.59
N SER A 138 -6.02 4.94 8.47
CA SER A 138 -4.65 5.44 8.72
C SER A 138 -3.74 5.31 7.51
N SER A 139 -3.86 4.23 6.72
CA SER A 139 -3.13 4.08 5.46
C SER A 139 -3.53 5.14 4.44
N THR A 140 -4.82 5.44 4.34
CA THR A 140 -5.33 6.50 3.45
C THR A 140 -4.80 7.87 3.85
N GLU A 141 -4.82 8.20 5.13
CA GLU A 141 -4.30 9.48 5.65
C GLU A 141 -2.79 9.62 5.39
N MET A 142 -2.02 8.55 5.57
CA MET A 142 -0.60 8.54 5.27
C MET A 142 -0.32 8.79 3.78
N ILE A 143 -1.06 8.15 2.88
CA ILE A 143 -0.93 8.35 1.43
C ILE A 143 -1.29 9.78 1.06
N ALA A 144 -2.41 10.29 1.55
CA ALA A 144 -2.85 11.65 1.28
C ALA A 144 -1.85 12.69 1.76
N ALA A 145 -1.31 12.53 2.96
CA ALA A 145 -0.29 13.43 3.51
C ALA A 145 1.02 13.36 2.73
N TYR A 146 1.48 12.18 2.37
CA TYR A 146 2.70 11.98 1.60
C TYR A 146 2.63 12.63 0.21
N LEU A 147 1.51 12.45 -0.49
CA LEU A 147 1.29 13.04 -1.81
C LEU A 147 0.92 14.53 -1.76
N GLY A 148 0.49 15.02 -0.62
CA GLY A 148 0.00 16.39 -0.46
C GLY A 148 -1.39 16.62 -1.05
N VAL A 149 -2.27 15.62 -1.01
CA VAL A 149 -3.64 15.71 -1.51
C VAL A 149 -4.42 16.77 -0.73
N LYS A 150 -5.05 17.71 -1.43
CA LYS A 150 -5.83 18.83 -0.86
C LYS A 150 -7.33 18.69 -1.07
N GLY A 151 -7.75 17.81 -1.97
CA GLY A 151 -9.16 17.52 -2.23
C GLY A 151 -9.74 16.49 -1.28
N MET A 152 -10.81 15.85 -1.70
CA MET A 152 -11.50 14.82 -0.92
C MET A 152 -10.59 13.63 -0.63
N VAL A 153 -10.59 13.18 0.60
CA VAL A 153 -9.88 11.96 1.03
C VAL A 153 -10.89 11.03 1.70
N THR A 154 -11.01 9.81 1.20
CA THR A 154 -11.93 8.83 1.77
C THR A 154 -11.39 7.41 1.67
N THR A 155 -11.89 6.55 2.55
CA THR A 155 -11.55 5.13 2.60
C THR A 155 -12.79 4.28 2.39
N LEU A 156 -12.67 3.28 1.54
CA LEU A 156 -13.68 2.24 1.37
C LEU A 156 -13.16 0.91 1.89
N SER A 157 -14.02 0.19 2.58
CA SER A 157 -13.74 -1.18 3.00
C SER A 157 -14.99 -2.04 2.83
N THR A 158 -15.00 -2.82 1.77
CA THR A 158 -16.07 -3.75 1.41
C THR A 158 -15.49 -5.15 1.16
N ALA A 159 -14.57 -5.55 2.03
CA ALA A 159 -13.83 -6.81 1.93
C ALA A 159 -13.16 -6.98 0.55
N CYS A 160 -13.34 -8.10 -0.12
CA CYS A 160 -12.67 -8.40 -1.39
C CYS A 160 -13.05 -7.48 -2.56
N SER A 161 -14.18 -6.79 -2.48
CA SER A 161 -14.64 -5.85 -3.51
C SER A 161 -14.19 -4.40 -3.32
N SER A 162 -13.40 -4.11 -2.29
CA SER A 162 -13.01 -2.74 -1.90
C SER A 162 -12.37 -1.96 -3.05
N ALA A 163 -11.41 -2.55 -3.75
CA ALA A 163 -10.70 -1.89 -4.84
C ALA A 163 -11.63 -1.54 -6.01
N ALA A 164 -12.51 -2.47 -6.39
CA ALA A 164 -13.47 -2.22 -7.46
C ALA A 164 -14.44 -1.09 -7.10
N ASN A 165 -14.95 -1.07 -5.86
CA ASN A 165 -15.82 -0.01 -5.38
C ASN A 165 -15.11 1.35 -5.29
N ALA A 166 -13.83 1.38 -4.96
CA ALA A 166 -13.05 2.62 -4.97
C ALA A 166 -12.89 3.20 -6.37
N ILE A 167 -12.78 2.35 -7.39
CA ILE A 167 -12.73 2.81 -8.81
C ILE A 167 -14.08 3.33 -9.27
N MET A 168 -15.18 2.75 -8.77
CA MET A 168 -16.55 3.12 -9.17
C MET A 168 -17.06 4.42 -8.53
N LEU A 169 -16.48 4.85 -7.41
CA LEU A 169 -16.89 6.05 -6.69
C LEU A 169 -16.31 7.32 -7.32
#